data_f59ac4bafb488977181bc99e5b28e021
#
_entry.id   f59ac4bafb488977181bc99e5b28e021
#
_cell.length_a   1.000
_cell.length_b   1.000
_cell.length_c   1.000
_cell.angle_alpha   90.00
_cell.angle_beta   90.00
_cell.angle_gamma   90.00
#
_symmetry.space_group_name_H-M   'P 1'
#
loop_
_entity.id
_entity.type
_entity.pdbx_description
1 polymer ?
#
loop_
_entity_poly.entity_id
_entity_poly.type
_entity_poly.pdbx_seq_one_letter_code
_entity_poly.pdbx_strand_id
1 'polypeptide(L)'
;MKLLLENWRKFLTEEQGEWIGTIDDLGSDLYRITKRYTDYGDNLEMFKKGTGIVKSSDRSADDDEPYLNSDGEPEHRIYFFRSQNEATAAMMSDIEEVEAIVGDFSEEDRDRGINENLLLVRVRMNLLPPEVEFFTDPELEGTPYDTIYGAYPDGRKWELSPRAGDVQVASELLNDEEDDYYDYEDY
;
A
#
# COMPACT_ATOMS: atom_id res chain seq x y z
N MET A 1 13.92 -18.55 -31.71
CA MET A 1 13.11 -19.06 -30.59
C MET A 1 13.69 -18.71 -29.21
N LYS A 2 15.00 -18.96 -28.96
CA LYS A 2 15.63 -18.68 -27.67
C LYS A 2 15.55 -17.18 -27.26
N LEU A 3 15.82 -16.27 -28.19
CA LEU A 3 15.77 -14.81 -27.96
C LEU A 3 14.35 -14.29 -27.63
N LEU A 4 13.32 -14.89 -28.22
CA LEU A 4 11.91 -14.55 -27.96
C LEU A 4 11.49 -15.00 -26.56
N LEU A 5 11.95 -16.16 -26.11
CA LEU A 5 11.70 -16.69 -24.77
C LEU A 5 12.48 -15.91 -23.69
N GLU A 6 13.69 -15.44 -24.01
CA GLU A 6 14.47 -14.60 -23.09
C GLU A 6 13.87 -13.19 -22.96
N ASN A 7 13.38 -12.59 -24.04
CA ASN A 7 12.66 -11.32 -24.00
C ASN A 7 11.30 -11.45 -23.30
N TRP A 8 10.59 -12.57 -23.50
CA TRP A 8 9.34 -12.84 -22.80
C TRP A 8 9.54 -13.04 -21.29
N ARG A 9 10.60 -13.77 -20.89
CA ARG A 9 10.96 -13.92 -19.49
C ARG A 9 11.37 -12.58 -18.85
N LYS A 10 12.08 -11.73 -19.61
CA LYS A 10 12.46 -10.41 -19.16
C LYS A 10 11.24 -9.51 -18.99
N PHE A 11 10.30 -9.56 -19.92
CA PHE A 11 9.03 -8.82 -19.85
C PHE A 11 8.18 -9.28 -18.63
N LEU A 12 8.06 -10.58 -18.40
CA LEU A 12 7.34 -11.13 -17.24
C LEU A 12 8.04 -10.82 -15.91
N THR A 13 9.37 -10.69 -15.88
CA THR A 13 10.11 -10.27 -14.66
C THR A 13 10.09 -8.75 -14.46
N GLU A 14 9.82 -7.96 -15.49
CA GLU A 14 9.62 -6.51 -15.37
C GLU A 14 8.23 -6.20 -14.81
N GLU A 15 7.21 -7.04 -15.03
CA GLU A 15 5.88 -6.95 -14.40
C GLU A 15 5.81 -7.58 -12.99
N GLN A 16 6.69 -8.53 -12.71
CA GLN A 16 6.89 -9.10 -11.38
C GLN A 16 8.12 -8.45 -10.75
N GLY A 17 7.93 -7.80 -9.61
CA GLY A 17 9.03 -7.31 -8.81
C GLY A 17 10.03 -8.42 -8.41
N GLU A 18 11.17 -8.04 -7.92
CA GLU A 18 12.18 -8.97 -7.39
C GLU A 18 11.65 -9.64 -6.13
N TRP A 19 11.75 -10.97 -6.04
CA TRP A 19 11.34 -11.73 -4.86
C TRP A 19 12.20 -11.35 -3.64
N ILE A 20 11.58 -10.99 -2.54
CA ILE A 20 12.23 -10.60 -1.29
C ILE A 20 12.27 -11.76 -0.32
N GLY A 21 11.21 -12.57 -0.25
CA GLY A 21 11.09 -13.65 0.72
C GLY A 21 9.67 -13.84 1.23
N THR A 22 9.59 -14.42 2.41
CA THR A 22 8.35 -14.64 3.15
C THR A 22 8.28 -13.69 4.35
N ILE A 23 7.23 -13.81 5.17
CA ILE A 23 7.06 -13.00 6.38
C ILE A 23 8.28 -13.02 7.30
N ASP A 24 8.99 -14.15 7.40
CA ASP A 24 10.16 -14.31 8.27
C ASP A 24 11.35 -13.44 7.81
N ASP A 25 11.38 -13.05 6.55
CA ASP A 25 12.45 -12.27 5.93
C ASP A 25 12.21 -10.74 6.03
N LEU A 26 10.97 -10.31 6.32
CA LEU A 26 10.60 -8.89 6.39
C LEU A 26 11.14 -8.17 7.63
N GLY A 27 11.19 -8.83 8.77
CA GLY A 27 11.79 -8.34 10.02
C GLY A 27 11.04 -7.23 10.76
N SER A 28 10.00 -6.61 10.19
CA SER A 28 9.23 -5.50 10.79
C SER A 28 7.79 -5.45 10.30
N ASP A 29 6.94 -4.72 11.04
CA ASP A 29 5.58 -4.41 10.59
C ASP A 29 5.61 -3.60 9.29
N LEU A 30 4.56 -3.73 8.49
CA LEU A 30 4.36 -3.03 7.23
C LEU A 30 3.32 -1.92 7.37
N TYR A 31 3.28 -1.01 6.41
CA TYR A 31 2.36 0.12 6.43
C TYR A 31 1.64 0.23 5.09
N ARG A 32 0.38 0.65 5.13
CA ARG A 32 -0.42 0.88 3.94
C ARG A 32 -1.20 2.18 4.07
N ILE A 33 -1.27 2.92 2.96
CA ILE A 33 -2.17 4.06 2.83
C ILE A 33 -3.47 3.56 2.19
N THR A 34 -4.61 4.05 2.66
CA THR A 34 -5.92 3.77 2.07
C THR A 34 -6.85 4.96 2.25
N LYS A 35 -7.90 5.03 1.43
CA LYS A 35 -8.95 6.05 1.59
C LYS A 35 -9.77 5.80 2.84
N ARG A 36 -10.14 6.89 3.52
CA ARG A 36 -11.09 6.86 4.63
C ARG A 36 -12.51 6.66 4.12
N TYR A 37 -12.91 7.46 3.13
CA TYR A 37 -14.25 7.37 2.55
C TYR A 37 -14.22 6.60 1.24
N THR A 38 -15.13 5.65 1.11
CA THR A 38 -15.32 4.81 -0.07
C THR A 38 -16.82 4.65 -0.31
N ASP A 39 -17.19 4.06 -1.43
CA ASP A 39 -18.59 3.71 -1.74
C ASP A 39 -19.24 2.81 -0.68
N TYR A 40 -18.42 2.14 0.14
CA TYR A 40 -18.87 1.27 1.23
C TYR A 40 -18.99 1.98 2.58
N GLY A 41 -18.60 3.28 2.67
CA GLY A 41 -18.71 4.12 3.87
C GLY A 41 -17.37 4.58 4.43
N ASP A 42 -17.36 4.94 5.73
CA ASP A 42 -16.16 5.38 6.45
C ASP A 42 -15.34 4.17 6.94
N ASN A 43 -14.21 3.93 6.31
CA ASN A 43 -13.29 2.85 6.64
C ASN A 43 -12.76 2.97 8.07
N LEU A 44 -12.49 4.18 8.58
CA LEU A 44 -12.04 4.37 9.97
C LEU A 44 -13.07 3.81 10.96
N GLU A 45 -14.35 4.10 10.74
CA GLU A 45 -15.42 3.55 11.58
C GLU A 45 -15.56 2.03 11.44
N MET A 46 -15.30 1.50 10.24
CA MET A 46 -15.28 0.04 10.02
C MET A 46 -14.13 -0.61 10.78
N PHE A 47 -12.92 -0.03 10.76
CA PHE A 47 -11.79 -0.53 11.55
C PHE A 47 -12.06 -0.43 13.07
N LYS A 48 -12.61 0.69 13.54
CA LYS A 48 -13.01 0.84 14.96
C LYS A 48 -14.01 -0.22 15.42
N LYS A 49 -14.91 -0.64 14.53
CA LYS A 49 -15.90 -1.70 14.80
C LYS A 49 -15.36 -3.13 14.61
N GLY A 50 -14.11 -3.26 14.15
CA GLY A 50 -13.49 -4.56 13.87
C GLY A 50 -14.03 -5.25 12.60
N THR A 51 -14.65 -4.48 11.70
CA THR A 51 -15.17 -4.93 10.40
C THR A 51 -14.39 -4.38 9.22
N GLY A 52 -13.38 -3.54 9.49
CA GLY A 52 -12.49 -2.98 8.46
C GLY A 52 -11.56 -4.07 7.90
N ILE A 53 -11.45 -4.10 6.57
CA ILE A 53 -10.68 -5.11 5.83
C ILE A 53 -9.82 -4.41 4.78
N VAL A 54 -8.56 -4.83 4.68
CA VAL A 54 -7.67 -4.53 3.55
C VAL A 54 -7.74 -5.72 2.59
N LYS A 55 -8.18 -5.50 1.37
CA LYS A 55 -8.35 -6.55 0.36
C LYS A 55 -7.23 -6.48 -0.68
N SER A 56 -6.83 -7.65 -1.18
CA SER A 56 -5.99 -7.77 -2.37
C SER A 56 -6.74 -7.34 -3.62
N SER A 57 -6.01 -6.74 -4.57
CA SER A 57 -6.51 -6.39 -5.90
C SER A 57 -5.81 -7.24 -6.95
N ASP A 58 -6.50 -7.58 -8.01
CA ASP A 58 -5.95 -8.21 -9.22
C ASP A 58 -5.64 -7.18 -10.32
N ARG A 59 -5.77 -5.87 -10.01
CA ARG A 59 -5.57 -4.79 -10.97
C ARG A 59 -4.89 -3.59 -10.33
N SER A 60 -4.07 -2.89 -11.11
CA SER A 60 -3.58 -1.56 -10.80
C SER A 60 -4.75 -0.57 -10.61
N ALA A 61 -4.49 0.53 -9.90
CA ALA A 61 -5.46 1.62 -9.77
C ALA A 61 -5.66 2.34 -11.12
N ASP A 62 -4.64 2.33 -11.96
CA ASP A 62 -4.59 3.09 -13.23
C ASP A 62 -4.83 2.22 -14.47
N ASP A 63 -4.87 0.89 -14.35
CA ASP A 63 -4.93 -0.01 -15.50
C ASP A 63 -6.02 -1.06 -15.35
N ASP A 64 -6.78 -1.31 -16.44
CA ASP A 64 -7.80 -2.36 -16.49
C ASP A 64 -7.20 -3.76 -16.67
N GLU A 65 -5.87 -3.86 -16.86
CA GLU A 65 -5.19 -5.13 -17.04
C GLU A 65 -4.93 -5.83 -15.69
N PRO A 66 -5.13 -7.15 -15.61
CA PRO A 66 -4.87 -7.90 -14.39
C PRO A 66 -3.37 -8.06 -14.15
N TYR A 67 -2.95 -8.00 -12.90
CA TYR A 67 -1.61 -8.47 -12.53
C TYR A 67 -1.47 -9.95 -12.85
N LEU A 68 -0.32 -10.33 -13.39
CA LEU A 68 -0.03 -11.72 -13.72
C LEU A 68 1.16 -12.22 -12.91
N ASN A 69 1.10 -13.48 -12.47
CA ASN A 69 2.22 -14.17 -11.86
C ASN A 69 3.20 -14.69 -12.93
N SER A 70 4.30 -15.35 -12.51
CA SER A 70 5.31 -15.90 -13.41
C SER A 70 4.76 -16.96 -14.39
N ASP A 71 3.62 -17.56 -14.10
CA ASP A 71 2.95 -18.55 -14.94
C ASP A 71 1.93 -17.91 -15.90
N GLY A 72 1.73 -16.57 -15.82
CA GLY A 72 0.77 -15.83 -16.62
C GLY A 72 -0.67 -15.93 -16.13
N GLU A 73 -0.88 -16.36 -14.90
CA GLU A 73 -2.20 -16.45 -14.26
C GLU A 73 -2.48 -15.18 -13.42
N PRO A 74 -3.75 -14.75 -13.27
CA PRO A 74 -4.10 -13.60 -12.46
C PRO A 74 -3.58 -13.71 -11.03
N GLU A 75 -2.95 -12.64 -10.55
CA GLU A 75 -2.37 -12.52 -9.23
C GLU A 75 -3.06 -11.43 -8.41
N HIS A 76 -3.39 -11.70 -7.16
CA HIS A 76 -4.00 -10.74 -6.25
C HIS A 76 -2.97 -10.18 -5.26
N ARG A 77 -2.67 -8.87 -5.37
CA ARG A 77 -1.63 -8.15 -4.62
C ARG A 77 -2.21 -7.27 -3.52
N ILE A 78 -1.47 -7.13 -2.41
CA ILE A 78 -1.62 -6.02 -1.46
C ILE A 78 -0.28 -5.31 -1.40
N TYR A 79 -0.29 -4.00 -1.61
CA TYR A 79 0.90 -3.15 -1.59
C TYR A 79 1.13 -2.56 -0.21
N PHE A 80 2.41 -2.42 0.16
CA PHE A 80 2.85 -1.94 1.45
C PHE A 80 4.08 -1.04 1.33
N PHE A 81 4.23 -0.14 2.27
CA PHE A 81 5.48 0.56 2.59
C PHE A 81 6.22 -0.22 3.66
N ARG A 82 7.55 -0.26 3.58
CA ARG A 82 8.40 -0.95 4.56
C ARG A 82 8.57 -0.16 5.86
N SER A 83 8.32 1.14 5.85
CA SER A 83 8.39 1.98 7.04
C SER A 83 7.24 2.97 7.13
N GLN A 84 6.95 3.42 8.38
CA GLN A 84 5.98 4.48 8.61
C GLN A 84 6.43 5.80 7.97
N ASN A 85 7.72 6.12 8.03
CA ASN A 85 8.26 7.35 7.49
C ASN A 85 8.05 7.45 5.98
N GLU A 86 8.24 6.37 5.24
CA GLU A 86 7.98 6.33 3.80
C GLU A 86 6.50 6.47 3.47
N ALA A 87 5.63 5.77 4.22
CA ALA A 87 4.20 5.92 4.05
C ALA A 87 3.73 7.36 4.37
N THR A 88 4.26 7.97 5.44
CA THR A 88 3.96 9.38 5.78
C THR A 88 4.48 10.33 4.70
N ALA A 89 5.71 10.13 4.20
CA ALA A 89 6.25 10.93 3.11
C ALA A 89 5.40 10.83 1.83
N ALA A 90 4.93 9.63 1.49
CA ALA A 90 4.03 9.44 0.36
C ALA A 90 2.67 10.13 0.55
N MET A 91 2.12 10.19 1.77
CA MET A 91 0.88 10.96 2.05
C MET A 91 1.07 12.48 1.93
N MET A 92 2.30 12.97 2.06
CA MET A 92 2.65 14.40 1.94
C MET A 92 3.05 14.80 0.52
N SER A 93 3.13 13.86 -0.41
CA SER A 93 3.47 14.13 -1.81
C SER A 93 2.32 14.81 -2.57
N ASP A 94 2.57 15.15 -3.83
CA ASP A 94 1.56 15.76 -4.69
C ASP A 94 0.35 14.83 -4.86
N ILE A 95 -0.83 15.42 -5.05
CA ILE A 95 -2.11 14.70 -5.12
C ILE A 95 -2.09 13.59 -6.18
N GLU A 96 -1.42 13.83 -7.30
CA GLU A 96 -1.31 12.85 -8.41
C GLU A 96 -0.56 11.58 -7.95
N GLU A 97 0.51 11.73 -7.16
CA GLU A 97 1.25 10.60 -6.60
C GLU A 97 0.41 9.84 -5.55
N VAL A 98 -0.35 10.57 -4.72
CA VAL A 98 -1.25 9.95 -3.75
C VAL A 98 -2.38 9.20 -4.45
N GLU A 99 -2.97 9.78 -5.49
CA GLU A 99 -4.02 9.15 -6.31
C GLU A 99 -3.51 7.88 -7.01
N ALA A 100 -2.25 7.84 -7.45
CA ALA A 100 -1.64 6.62 -8.00
C ALA A 100 -1.57 5.47 -6.97
N ILE A 101 -1.43 5.80 -5.67
CA ILE A 101 -1.37 4.80 -4.59
C ILE A 101 -2.77 4.32 -4.15
N VAL A 102 -3.72 5.26 -4.01
CA VAL A 102 -5.03 4.97 -3.40
C VAL A 102 -6.22 5.09 -4.38
N GLY A 103 -5.96 5.47 -5.62
CA GLY A 103 -6.95 5.78 -6.65
C GLY A 103 -7.53 7.18 -6.52
N ASP A 104 -8.24 7.65 -7.55
CA ASP A 104 -8.75 9.02 -7.69
C ASP A 104 -9.63 9.46 -6.52
N PHE A 105 -9.45 10.71 -6.07
CA PHE A 105 -10.35 11.35 -5.12
C PHE A 105 -11.55 11.98 -5.85
N SER A 106 -12.73 11.79 -5.29
CA SER A 106 -13.93 12.49 -5.72
C SER A 106 -13.83 14.00 -5.41
N GLU A 107 -14.69 14.79 -6.07
CA GLU A 107 -14.78 16.23 -5.79
C GLU A 107 -15.12 16.49 -4.30
N GLU A 108 -15.98 15.65 -3.71
CA GLU A 108 -16.37 15.71 -2.30
C GLU A 108 -15.19 15.39 -1.36
N ASP A 109 -14.31 14.46 -1.73
CA ASP A 109 -13.10 14.14 -0.95
C ASP A 109 -12.10 15.30 -0.97
N ARG A 110 -11.95 15.94 -2.12
CA ARG A 110 -11.08 17.13 -2.27
C ARG A 110 -11.59 18.31 -1.45
N ASP A 111 -12.90 18.51 -1.41
CA ASP A 111 -13.55 19.56 -0.60
C ASP A 111 -13.36 19.32 0.91
N ARG A 112 -13.30 18.09 1.37
CA ARG A 112 -13.00 17.72 2.77
C ARG A 112 -11.53 17.92 3.15
N GLY A 113 -10.65 17.96 2.16
CA GLY A 113 -9.21 17.94 2.35
C GLY A 113 -8.62 16.53 2.26
N ILE A 114 -7.55 16.39 1.49
CA ILE A 114 -6.94 15.08 1.18
C ILE A 114 -6.50 14.35 2.45
N ASN A 115 -5.83 15.04 3.37
CA ASN A 115 -5.32 14.44 4.60
C ASN A 115 -6.42 13.92 5.54
N GLU A 116 -7.63 14.50 5.50
CA GLU A 116 -8.79 13.97 6.23
C GLU A 116 -9.36 12.69 5.61
N ASN A 117 -9.04 12.45 4.33
CA ASN A 117 -9.52 11.32 3.55
C ASN A 117 -8.51 10.17 3.46
N LEU A 118 -7.33 10.31 4.05
CA LEU A 118 -6.30 9.28 4.07
C LEU A 118 -6.19 8.63 5.46
N LEU A 119 -5.99 7.33 5.44
CA LEU A 119 -5.68 6.52 6.62
C LEU A 119 -4.31 5.86 6.43
N LEU A 120 -3.47 5.95 7.46
CA LEU A 120 -2.31 5.09 7.62
C LEU A 120 -2.72 3.83 8.39
N VAL A 121 -2.48 2.68 7.79
CA VAL A 121 -2.78 1.38 8.38
C VAL A 121 -1.47 0.65 8.66
N ARG A 122 -1.17 0.41 9.93
CA ARG A 122 -0.08 -0.47 10.35
C ARG A 122 -0.53 -1.92 10.24
N VAL A 123 0.19 -2.70 9.49
CA VAL A 123 -0.03 -4.14 9.33
C VAL A 123 1.02 -4.89 10.13
N ARG A 124 0.61 -5.42 11.27
CA ARG A 124 1.49 -6.20 12.13
C ARG A 124 1.85 -7.52 11.47
N MET A 125 3.10 -7.95 11.63
CA MET A 125 3.62 -9.19 11.10
C MET A 125 2.72 -10.40 11.37
N ASN A 126 2.14 -10.48 12.57
CA ASN A 126 1.28 -11.60 12.96
C ASN A 126 -0.12 -11.62 12.31
N LEU A 127 -0.44 -10.62 11.51
CA LEU A 127 -1.66 -10.58 10.67
C LEU A 127 -1.41 -11.11 9.26
N LEU A 128 -0.15 -11.18 8.84
CA LEU A 128 0.23 -11.65 7.52
C LEU A 128 0.16 -13.18 7.47
N PRO A 129 -0.48 -13.76 6.45
CA PRO A 129 -0.47 -15.20 6.28
C PRO A 129 0.95 -15.71 5.95
N PRO A 130 1.38 -16.84 6.54
CA PRO A 130 2.76 -17.32 6.38
C PRO A 130 3.09 -17.81 4.96
N GLU A 131 2.08 -18.09 4.14
CA GLU A 131 2.25 -18.54 2.75
C GLU A 131 2.33 -17.38 1.76
N VAL A 132 2.16 -16.14 2.20
CA VAL A 132 2.32 -14.95 1.34
C VAL A 132 3.79 -14.72 1.07
N GLU A 133 4.11 -14.56 -0.19
CA GLU A 133 5.44 -14.15 -0.66
C GLU A 133 5.46 -12.66 -0.96
N PHE A 134 6.62 -12.02 -0.77
CA PHE A 134 6.79 -10.58 -0.93
C PHE A 134 7.78 -10.28 -2.04
N PHE A 135 7.49 -9.21 -2.77
CA PHE A 135 8.24 -8.77 -3.94
C PHE A 135 8.43 -7.25 -3.88
N THR A 136 9.50 -6.75 -4.51
CA THR A 136 9.62 -5.31 -4.76
C THR A 136 8.48 -4.84 -5.66
N ASP A 137 8.07 -3.58 -5.51
CA ASP A 137 7.03 -3.00 -6.35
C ASP A 137 7.66 -2.45 -7.65
N PRO A 138 7.45 -3.08 -8.81
CA PRO A 138 8.06 -2.64 -10.05
C PRO A 138 7.47 -1.32 -10.58
N GLU A 139 6.24 -0.98 -10.20
CA GLU A 139 5.56 0.24 -10.65
C GLU A 139 6.16 1.49 -9.99
N LEU A 140 6.71 1.32 -8.77
CA LEU A 140 7.34 2.39 -8.00
C LEU A 140 8.87 2.31 -7.99
N GLU A 141 9.48 1.45 -8.82
CA GLU A 141 10.94 1.38 -8.95
C GLU A 141 11.50 2.74 -9.41
N GLY A 142 12.46 3.25 -8.64
CA GLY A 142 13.08 4.56 -8.91
C GLY A 142 12.35 5.74 -8.27
N THR A 143 11.23 5.53 -7.58
CA THR A 143 10.63 6.53 -6.69
C THR A 143 11.39 6.58 -5.36
N PRO A 144 11.18 7.62 -4.52
CA PRO A 144 11.81 7.68 -3.19
C PRO A 144 11.22 6.69 -2.19
N TYR A 145 10.21 5.91 -2.55
CA TYR A 145 9.48 5.01 -1.65
C TYR A 145 9.94 3.56 -1.79
N ASP A 146 10.25 2.91 -0.66
CA ASP A 146 10.56 1.47 -0.61
C ASP A 146 9.25 0.69 -0.43
N THR A 147 8.55 0.47 -1.54
CA THR A 147 7.29 -0.26 -1.58
C THR A 147 7.50 -1.70 -1.99
N ILE A 148 6.68 -2.56 -1.43
CA ILE A 148 6.63 -3.98 -1.72
C ILE A 148 5.18 -4.42 -1.88
N TYR A 149 4.96 -5.52 -2.58
CA TYR A 149 3.67 -6.18 -2.55
C TYR A 149 3.76 -7.61 -2.03
N GLY A 150 2.67 -8.06 -1.43
CA GLY A 150 2.49 -9.44 -1.02
C GLY A 150 1.46 -10.13 -1.90
N ALA A 151 1.74 -11.38 -2.29
CA ALA A 151 0.84 -12.23 -3.05
C ALA A 151 0.95 -13.69 -2.60
N TYR A 152 -0.11 -14.46 -2.81
CA TYR A 152 -0.02 -15.92 -2.70
C TYR A 152 0.62 -16.51 -3.95
N PRO A 153 1.47 -17.55 -3.86
CA PRO A 153 2.07 -18.22 -5.02
C PRO A 153 1.05 -18.73 -6.03
N ASP A 154 -0.16 -19.07 -5.58
CA ASP A 154 -1.27 -19.55 -6.43
C ASP A 154 -2.17 -18.40 -6.92
N GLY A 155 -1.80 -17.14 -6.72
CA GLY A 155 -2.51 -15.96 -7.18
C GLY A 155 -3.85 -15.68 -6.49
N ARG A 156 -4.27 -16.50 -5.51
CA ARG A 156 -5.60 -16.37 -4.88
C ARG A 156 -5.81 -15.04 -4.14
N LYS A 157 -7.08 -14.66 -4.01
CA LYS A 157 -7.50 -13.51 -3.20
C LYS A 157 -7.17 -13.70 -1.73
N TRP A 158 -6.82 -12.58 -1.10
CA TRP A 158 -6.59 -12.54 0.34
C TRP A 158 -6.97 -11.19 0.96
N GLU A 159 -7.09 -11.18 2.26
CA GLU A 159 -7.49 -10.00 3.01
C GLU A 159 -6.84 -9.97 4.38
N LEU A 160 -6.74 -8.76 4.94
CA LEU A 160 -6.22 -8.50 6.27
C LEU A 160 -7.25 -7.74 7.08
N SER A 161 -7.29 -8.00 8.39
CA SER A 161 -8.17 -7.30 9.34
C SER A 161 -7.33 -6.58 10.41
N PRO A 162 -6.74 -5.40 10.10
CA PRO A 162 -6.01 -4.60 11.07
C PRO A 162 -6.90 -4.21 12.26
N ARG A 163 -6.27 -4.00 13.42
CA ARG A 163 -7.00 -3.57 14.62
C ARG A 163 -7.24 -2.05 14.56
N ALA A 164 -8.27 -1.58 15.26
CA ALA A 164 -8.58 -0.16 15.37
C ALA A 164 -7.38 0.71 15.81
N GLY A 165 -6.57 0.22 16.76
CA GLY A 165 -5.38 0.92 17.23
C GLY A 165 -4.18 0.92 16.28
N ASP A 166 -4.29 0.26 15.14
CA ASP A 166 -3.26 0.24 14.09
C ASP A 166 -3.65 1.16 12.89
N VAL A 167 -4.73 1.96 13.04
CA VAL A 167 -5.23 2.85 11.98
C VAL A 167 -5.28 4.28 12.48
N GLN A 168 -4.66 5.20 11.74
CA GLN A 168 -4.56 6.63 12.06
C GLN A 168 -5.01 7.46 10.87
N VAL A 169 -5.61 8.62 11.12
CA VAL A 169 -5.94 9.60 10.07
C VAL A 169 -4.69 10.40 9.72
N ALA A 170 -4.44 10.64 8.45
CA ALA A 170 -3.25 11.36 8.01
C ALA A 170 -3.15 12.77 8.61
N SER A 171 -4.26 13.50 8.70
CA SER A 171 -4.28 14.83 9.31
C SER A 171 -3.85 14.84 10.79
N GLU A 172 -4.15 13.79 11.55
CA GLU A 172 -3.71 13.66 12.95
C GLU A 172 -2.20 13.44 13.03
N LEU A 173 -1.64 12.63 12.13
CA LEU A 173 -0.19 12.35 12.08
C LEU A 173 0.63 13.57 11.66
N LEU A 174 0.14 14.34 10.69
CA LEU A 174 0.87 15.44 10.09
C LEU A 174 0.83 16.71 10.98
N ASN A 175 -0.20 16.87 11.83
CA ASN A 175 -0.29 17.99 12.77
C ASN A 175 0.64 17.80 13.98
N ASP A 176 0.92 16.58 14.42
CA ASP A 176 1.82 16.30 15.52
C ASP A 176 3.29 16.70 15.19
N GLU A 177 3.68 16.74 13.90
CA GLU A 177 5.02 17.15 13.48
C GLU A 177 5.22 18.67 13.43
N GLU A 178 4.15 19.49 13.32
CA GLU A 178 4.25 20.95 13.33
C GLU A 178 4.46 21.54 14.74
N ASP A 179 3.99 20.88 15.79
CA ASP A 179 4.10 21.37 17.17
C ASP A 179 5.52 21.24 17.75
N ASP A 180 6.35 20.33 17.21
CA ASP A 180 7.74 20.16 17.68
C ASP A 180 8.73 21.20 17.10
N TYR A 181 8.32 22.06 16.15
CA TYR A 181 9.22 23.01 15.48
C TYR A 181 9.24 24.43 16.08
N TYR A 182 8.35 24.75 17.02
CA TYR A 182 8.19 26.11 17.56
C TYR A 182 8.83 26.38 18.93
N ASP A 183 9.59 25.46 19.52
CA ASP A 183 10.14 25.61 20.88
C ASP A 183 11.63 25.96 20.95
N TYR A 184 12.24 26.50 19.86
CA TYR A 184 13.65 26.91 19.83
C TYR A 184 13.92 28.39 19.49
N GLU A 185 13.04 29.31 19.86
CA GLU A 185 13.41 30.72 19.87
C GLU A 185 13.00 31.36 21.22
N ASP A 186 13.82 31.19 22.23
CA ASP A 186 13.97 32.16 23.32
C ASP A 186 15.11 31.72 24.27
N TYR A 187 16.35 32.03 23.89
CA TYR A 187 17.45 32.27 24.83
C TYR A 187 18.50 33.20 24.21
#